data_9eb94132f10400f102e28ad6977b74c7
#
_entry.id   9eb94132f10400f102e28ad6977b74c7
#
_cell.length_a   1.000
_cell.length_b   1.000
_cell.length_c   1.000
_cell.angle_alpha   90.00
_cell.angle_beta   90.00
_cell.angle_gamma   90.00
#
_symmetry.space_group_name_H-M   'P 1'
#
loop_
_entity.id
_entity.type
_entity.pdbx_description
1 polymer ?
#
loop_
_entity_poly.entity_id
_entity_poly.type
_entity_poly.pdbx_seq_one_letter_code
_entity_poly.pdbx_strand_id
1 'polypeptide(L)'
;PDTYVASDVERVEVIRGPGSLLYGSNAMGGVVNIITRHHKQEGRRTQARVMYGSYNTQKYMVNNGFNVGKFSSFISINHDRTDGHRSNSDFNITNGFANLGYAFNEHYKMTGDVSLAKSKFQNPGKTFEPVIDNKMNILRGTASMALENNQGKMSGALRLFYNWGNHKINDGYNPGEEPLTYLFRSDDHNVGVQLYESFRLFKGNNFTVGVDYKNWGGHA
;
A
#
# COMPACT_ATOMS: atom_id res chain seq x y z
N PRO A 1 4.48 5.32 -0.71
CA PRO A 1 5.24 4.06 -0.64
C PRO A 1 5.19 3.41 0.74
N ASP A 2 4.92 4.18 1.82
CA ASP A 2 5.03 3.72 3.22
C ASP A 2 3.87 2.81 3.68
N THR A 3 2.88 2.57 2.84
CA THR A 3 1.71 1.72 3.14
C THR A 3 2.05 0.23 3.07
N TYR A 4 3.06 -0.15 2.29
CA TYR A 4 3.47 -1.53 2.10
C TYR A 4 4.86 -1.79 2.67
N VAL A 5 5.00 -2.86 3.45
CA VAL A 5 6.29 -3.36 3.93
C VAL A 5 6.85 -4.35 2.92
N ALA A 6 8.17 -4.40 2.78
CA ALA A 6 8.83 -5.31 1.83
C ALA A 6 8.45 -6.79 2.04
N SER A 7 8.11 -7.19 3.27
CA SER A 7 7.62 -8.55 3.57
C SER A 7 6.28 -8.89 2.93
N ASP A 8 5.45 -7.88 2.64
CA ASP A 8 4.10 -8.03 2.09
C ASP A 8 4.09 -7.90 0.57
N VAL A 9 5.22 -7.53 -0.02
CA VAL A 9 5.42 -7.39 -1.46
C VAL A 9 5.95 -8.71 -2.04
N GLU A 10 5.28 -9.22 -3.08
CA GLU A 10 5.76 -10.37 -3.86
C GLU A 10 6.80 -9.91 -4.88
N ARG A 11 6.47 -8.84 -5.64
CA ARG A 11 7.36 -8.23 -6.62
C ARG A 11 6.94 -6.79 -6.94
N VAL A 12 7.88 -6.04 -7.48
CA VAL A 12 7.66 -4.70 -8.02
C VAL A 12 7.93 -4.75 -9.52
N GLU A 13 6.97 -4.28 -10.31
CA GLU A 13 7.09 -4.17 -11.76
C GLU A 13 7.22 -2.69 -12.12
N VAL A 14 8.25 -2.35 -12.88
CA VAL A 14 8.48 -0.98 -13.35
C VAL A 14 8.30 -0.95 -14.84
N ILE A 15 7.27 -0.25 -15.31
CA ILE A 15 6.99 -0.02 -16.72
C ILE A 15 7.51 1.38 -17.04
N ARG A 16 8.47 1.47 -17.93
CA ARG A 16 9.07 2.74 -18.39
C ARG A 16 8.35 3.21 -19.64
N GLY A 17 8.04 4.50 -19.68
CA GLY A 17 7.31 5.12 -20.78
C GLY A 17 5.80 5.25 -20.51
N PRO A 18 5.04 5.83 -21.45
CA PRO A 18 3.63 6.14 -21.24
C PRO A 18 2.80 4.89 -21.08
N GLY A 19 2.23 4.72 -19.89
CA GLY A 19 1.33 3.62 -19.52
C GLY A 19 -0.13 4.06 -19.34
N SER A 20 -0.47 5.28 -19.74
CA SER A 20 -1.77 5.89 -19.49
C SER A 20 -2.97 5.14 -20.07
N LEU A 21 -2.78 4.37 -21.12
CA LEU A 21 -3.82 3.54 -21.73
C LEU A 21 -4.34 2.44 -20.79
N LEU A 22 -3.47 1.89 -19.95
CA LEU A 22 -3.79 0.79 -19.03
C LEU A 22 -3.90 1.22 -17.56
N TYR A 23 -3.21 2.30 -17.18
CA TYR A 23 -3.03 2.69 -15.77
C TYR A 23 -3.54 4.10 -15.45
N GLY A 24 -4.19 4.76 -16.42
CA GLY A 24 -4.82 6.07 -16.24
C GLY A 24 -3.90 7.25 -16.57
N SER A 25 -4.49 8.45 -16.63
CA SER A 25 -3.90 9.69 -17.16
C SER A 25 -2.59 10.15 -16.48
N ASN A 26 -2.33 9.70 -15.24
CA ASN A 26 -1.13 10.11 -14.50
C ASN A 26 0.10 9.22 -14.80
N ALA A 27 -0.01 8.22 -15.67
CA ALA A 27 1.05 7.29 -16.02
C ALA A 27 1.87 7.72 -17.26
N MET A 28 2.14 9.01 -17.41
CA MET A 28 2.83 9.58 -18.58
C MET A 28 4.33 9.23 -18.61
N GLY A 29 5.00 9.22 -17.48
CA GLY A 29 6.43 8.91 -17.35
C GLY A 29 6.75 7.44 -17.08
N GLY A 30 5.74 6.66 -16.67
CA GLY A 30 5.89 5.26 -16.30
C GLY A 30 4.95 4.83 -15.19
N VAL A 31 5.00 3.54 -14.87
CA VAL A 31 4.19 2.92 -13.81
C VAL A 31 5.07 2.08 -12.91
N VAL A 32 4.87 2.20 -11.61
CA VAL A 32 5.40 1.28 -10.60
C VAL A 32 4.23 0.47 -10.08
N ASN A 33 4.18 -0.80 -10.42
CA ASN A 33 3.14 -1.74 -9.99
C ASN A 33 3.68 -2.59 -8.83
N ILE A 34 3.10 -2.43 -7.66
CA ILE A 34 3.45 -3.21 -6.46
C ILE A 34 2.48 -4.38 -6.36
N ILE A 35 3.01 -5.58 -6.51
CA ILE A 35 2.22 -6.81 -6.41
C ILE A 35 2.40 -7.37 -5.00
N THR A 36 1.31 -7.40 -4.28
CA THR A 36 1.27 -7.90 -2.90
C THR A 36 1.32 -9.42 -2.86
N ARG A 37 1.77 -9.93 -1.73
CA ARG A 37 1.96 -11.37 -1.53
C ARG A 37 0.63 -12.09 -1.36
N HIS A 38 0.47 -13.18 -2.09
CA HIS A 38 -0.62 -14.13 -1.96
C HIS A 38 -0.07 -15.50 -1.55
N HIS A 39 -0.75 -16.21 -0.67
CA HIS A 39 -0.35 -17.57 -0.33
C HIS A 39 -0.90 -18.56 -1.36
N LYS A 40 -0.03 -19.00 -2.29
CA LYS A 40 -0.40 -19.87 -3.42
C LYS A 40 -0.27 -21.37 -3.12
N GLN A 41 0.58 -21.71 -2.15
CA GLN A 41 0.81 -23.12 -1.77
C GLN A 41 -0.36 -23.64 -0.92
N GLU A 42 -0.78 -24.87 -1.17
CA GLU A 42 -1.80 -25.51 -0.32
C GLU A 42 -1.32 -25.66 1.11
N GLY A 43 -2.23 -25.45 2.07
CA GLY A 43 -1.94 -25.56 3.49
C GLY A 43 -1.81 -24.22 4.21
N ARG A 44 -1.06 -24.24 5.31
CA ARG A 44 -0.86 -23.09 6.19
C ARG A 44 0.61 -22.83 6.46
N ARG A 45 1.01 -21.58 6.41
CA ARG A 45 2.38 -21.17 6.77
C ARG A 45 2.34 -19.93 7.65
N THR A 46 2.97 -20.02 8.82
CA THR A 46 3.16 -18.87 9.72
C THR A 46 4.64 -18.54 9.80
N GLN A 47 4.97 -17.25 9.79
CA GLN A 47 6.33 -16.75 9.98
C GLN A 47 6.30 -15.64 11.03
N ALA A 48 7.29 -15.65 11.92
CA ALA A 48 7.55 -14.56 12.85
C ALA A 48 9.02 -14.15 12.73
N ARG A 49 9.29 -12.86 12.86
CA ARG A 49 10.65 -12.32 12.87
C ARG A 49 10.73 -11.24 13.94
N VAL A 50 11.80 -11.28 14.71
CA VAL A 50 12.16 -10.26 15.69
C VAL A 50 13.60 -9.82 15.38
N MET A 51 13.84 -8.52 15.39
CA MET A 51 15.17 -7.95 15.25
C MET A 51 15.34 -6.83 16.26
N TYR A 52 16.52 -6.80 16.86
CA TYR A 52 16.97 -5.73 17.76
C TYR A 52 18.33 -5.20 17.30
N GLY A 53 18.54 -3.89 17.34
CA GLY A 53 19.76 -3.25 16.88
C GLY A 53 20.10 -1.96 17.63
N SER A 54 21.13 -1.28 17.15
CA SER A 54 21.59 0.01 17.72
C SER A 54 20.46 1.04 17.74
N TYR A 55 20.59 2.04 18.61
CA TYR A 55 19.61 3.12 18.79
C TYR A 55 18.20 2.60 19.16
N ASN A 56 18.15 1.51 19.95
CA ASN A 56 16.91 0.86 20.35
C ASN A 56 16.04 0.47 19.12
N THR A 57 16.68 0.13 17.99
CA THR A 57 15.97 -0.30 16.80
C THR A 57 15.33 -1.66 17.04
N GLN A 58 14.04 -1.74 16.87
CA GLN A 58 13.23 -2.94 17.07
C GLN A 58 12.34 -3.17 15.86
N LYS A 59 12.30 -4.42 15.39
CA LYS A 59 11.40 -4.84 14.31
C LYS A 59 10.72 -6.13 14.69
N TYR A 60 9.40 -6.11 14.58
CA TYR A 60 8.54 -7.25 14.84
C TYR A 60 7.68 -7.51 13.61
N MET A 61 7.64 -8.74 13.17
CA MET A 61 6.80 -9.16 12.05
C MET A 61 6.16 -10.50 12.39
N VAL A 62 4.87 -10.61 12.13
CA VAL A 62 4.15 -11.88 12.10
C VAL A 62 3.30 -11.91 10.84
N ASN A 63 3.39 -12.99 10.09
CA ASN A 63 2.47 -13.23 8.98
C ASN A 63 1.94 -14.68 8.98
N ASN A 64 0.77 -14.86 8.41
CA ASN A 64 0.11 -16.13 8.22
C ASN A 64 -0.44 -16.21 6.81
N GLY A 65 -0.06 -17.24 6.09
CA GLY A 65 -0.63 -17.63 4.81
C GLY A 65 -1.47 -18.89 4.99
N PHE A 66 -2.64 -18.92 4.37
CA PHE A 66 -3.57 -20.04 4.36
C PHE A 66 -4.15 -20.21 2.96
N ASN A 67 -4.19 -21.45 2.46
CA ASN A 67 -4.82 -21.78 1.18
C ASN A 67 -5.34 -23.23 1.26
N VAL A 68 -6.65 -23.38 1.33
CA VAL A 68 -7.29 -24.70 1.38
C VAL A 68 -8.59 -24.66 0.57
N GLY A 69 -8.68 -25.56 -0.38
CA GLY A 69 -9.84 -25.66 -1.27
C GLY A 69 -10.06 -24.38 -2.08
N LYS A 70 -11.19 -23.73 -1.86
CA LYS A 70 -11.58 -22.50 -2.59
C LYS A 70 -11.14 -21.21 -1.90
N PHE A 71 -10.66 -21.29 -0.66
CA PHE A 71 -10.34 -20.11 0.16
C PHE A 71 -8.83 -19.94 0.32
N SER A 72 -8.37 -18.72 0.15
CA SER A 72 -7.00 -18.31 0.43
C SER A 72 -6.97 -17.04 1.27
N SER A 73 -5.98 -16.94 2.15
CA SER A 73 -5.70 -15.70 2.88
C SER A 73 -4.21 -15.50 3.11
N PHE A 74 -3.82 -14.24 3.20
CA PHE A 74 -2.51 -13.83 3.71
C PHE A 74 -2.73 -12.62 4.62
N ILE A 75 -2.28 -12.71 5.85
CA ILE A 75 -2.40 -11.65 6.85
C ILE A 75 -1.02 -11.39 7.42
N SER A 76 -0.64 -10.11 7.53
CA SER A 76 0.61 -9.71 8.17
C SER A 76 0.42 -8.51 9.08
N ILE A 77 1.23 -8.46 10.15
CA ILE A 77 1.38 -7.32 11.04
C ILE A 77 2.87 -7.08 11.23
N ASN A 78 3.29 -5.83 11.06
CA ASN A 78 4.66 -5.39 11.22
C ASN A 78 4.70 -4.17 12.13
N HIS A 79 5.71 -4.11 12.98
CA HIS A 79 5.99 -2.95 13.82
C HIS A 79 7.49 -2.69 13.84
N ASP A 80 7.88 -1.52 13.37
CA ASP A 80 9.28 -1.06 13.34
C ASP A 80 9.41 0.22 14.14
N ARG A 81 10.41 0.29 15.01
CA ARG A 81 10.74 1.51 15.76
C ARG A 81 12.24 1.70 15.89
N THR A 82 12.67 2.93 16.07
CA THR A 82 14.03 3.31 16.47
C THR A 82 13.99 4.65 17.19
N ASP A 83 14.89 4.86 18.13
CA ASP A 83 15.06 6.16 18.79
C ASP A 83 15.93 7.10 17.93
N GLY A 84 16.55 6.57 16.85
CA GLY A 84 17.38 7.32 15.92
C GLY A 84 18.79 7.57 16.46
N HIS A 85 19.68 8.00 15.57
CA HIS A 85 21.10 8.20 15.87
C HIS A 85 21.40 9.57 16.48
N ARG A 86 20.42 10.46 16.60
CA ARG A 86 20.48 11.77 17.22
C ARG A 86 19.13 12.21 17.76
N SER A 87 19.08 13.25 18.58
CA SER A 87 17.85 13.80 19.12
C SER A 87 16.86 14.19 18.03
N ASN A 88 15.55 13.99 18.28
CA ASN A 88 14.46 14.29 17.35
C ASN A 88 14.53 13.52 16.01
N SER A 89 15.07 12.30 16.01
CA SER A 89 15.12 11.42 14.82
C SER A 89 14.46 10.07 15.06
N ASP A 90 13.56 9.99 16.03
CA ASP A 90 12.80 8.78 16.29
C ASP A 90 11.80 8.48 15.18
N PHE A 91 11.61 7.20 14.97
CA PHE A 91 10.69 6.66 14.00
C PHE A 91 9.91 5.50 14.59
N ASN A 92 8.63 5.44 14.28
CA ASN A 92 7.75 4.36 14.68
C ASN A 92 6.70 4.12 13.58
N ILE A 93 6.58 2.90 13.11
CA ILE A 93 5.55 2.54 12.14
C ILE A 93 4.92 1.19 12.51
N THR A 94 3.61 1.12 12.38
CA THR A 94 2.86 -0.14 12.45
C THR A 94 2.09 -0.32 11.15
N ASN A 95 2.28 -1.47 10.51
CA ASN A 95 1.60 -1.85 9.28
C ASN A 95 0.78 -3.10 9.51
N GLY A 96 -0.44 -3.11 9.00
CA GLY A 96 -1.28 -4.29 8.89
C GLY A 96 -1.68 -4.51 7.43
N PHE A 97 -1.62 -5.74 6.96
CA PHE A 97 -2.04 -6.14 5.63
C PHE A 97 -2.86 -7.42 5.70
N ALA A 98 -3.96 -7.47 4.97
CA ALA A 98 -4.76 -8.66 4.77
C ALA A 98 -5.15 -8.80 3.30
N ASN A 99 -4.95 -9.98 2.75
CA ASN A 99 -5.46 -10.40 1.45
C ASN A 99 -6.35 -11.63 1.65
N LEU A 100 -7.53 -11.61 1.09
CA LEU A 100 -8.50 -12.72 1.10
C LEU A 100 -8.85 -13.07 -0.33
N GLY A 101 -8.95 -14.36 -0.63
CA GLY A 101 -9.34 -14.86 -1.94
C GLY A 101 -10.35 -16.00 -1.83
N TYR A 102 -11.33 -16.00 -2.72
CA TYR A 102 -12.28 -17.08 -2.86
C TYR A 102 -12.50 -17.44 -4.35
N ALA A 103 -12.23 -18.69 -4.69
CA ALA A 103 -12.48 -19.23 -6.02
C ALA A 103 -13.90 -19.85 -6.06
N PHE A 104 -14.85 -19.19 -6.72
CA PHE A 104 -16.20 -19.73 -6.88
C PHE A 104 -16.16 -21.02 -7.71
N ASN A 105 -15.40 -20.99 -8.80
CA ASN A 105 -15.12 -22.09 -9.70
C ASN A 105 -13.81 -21.83 -10.47
N GLU A 106 -13.52 -22.62 -11.51
CA GLU A 106 -12.32 -22.49 -12.35
C GLU A 106 -12.27 -21.17 -13.15
N HIS A 107 -13.40 -20.49 -13.32
CA HIS A 107 -13.54 -19.31 -14.15
C HIS A 107 -13.65 -18.01 -13.34
N TYR A 108 -14.17 -18.05 -12.13
CA TYR A 108 -14.47 -16.86 -11.33
C TYR A 108 -13.76 -16.89 -9.98
N LYS A 109 -13.07 -15.81 -9.67
CA LYS A 109 -12.38 -15.61 -8.41
C LYS A 109 -12.67 -14.21 -7.86
N MET A 110 -12.91 -14.11 -6.58
CA MET A 110 -12.98 -12.84 -5.86
C MET A 110 -11.75 -12.69 -4.97
N THR A 111 -11.17 -11.50 -4.96
CA THR A 111 -10.09 -11.13 -4.04
C THR A 111 -10.41 -9.83 -3.33
N GLY A 112 -9.96 -9.68 -2.10
CA GLY A 112 -10.05 -8.46 -1.34
C GLY A 112 -8.75 -8.20 -0.60
N ASP A 113 -8.32 -6.94 -0.59
CA ASP A 113 -7.11 -6.49 0.09
C ASP A 113 -7.44 -5.32 1.02
N VAL A 114 -6.81 -5.31 2.19
CA VAL A 114 -6.80 -4.18 3.09
C VAL A 114 -5.38 -3.95 3.58
N SER A 115 -4.90 -2.73 3.49
CA SER A 115 -3.63 -2.31 4.07
C SER A 115 -3.82 -1.06 4.93
N LEU A 116 -3.19 -1.05 6.10
CA LEU A 116 -3.18 0.07 7.04
C LEU A 116 -1.75 0.34 7.47
N ALA A 117 -1.33 1.61 7.47
CA ALA A 117 -0.05 2.05 7.97
C ALA A 117 -0.23 3.26 8.88
N LYS A 118 0.23 3.16 10.12
CA LYS A 118 0.30 4.27 11.06
C LYS A 118 1.75 4.55 11.39
N SER A 119 2.22 5.72 10.99
CA SER A 119 3.59 6.16 11.23
C SER A 119 3.63 7.40 12.11
N LYS A 120 4.63 7.43 12.98
CA LYS A 120 5.02 8.61 13.76
C LYS A 120 6.52 8.77 13.62
N PHE A 121 6.97 9.93 13.24
CA PHE A 121 8.40 10.20 13.11
C PHE A 121 8.71 11.67 13.30
N GLN A 122 9.95 11.94 13.63
CA GLN A 122 10.49 13.27 13.78
C GLN A 122 11.55 13.53 12.72
N ASN A 123 11.71 14.78 12.35
CA ASN A 123 12.76 15.21 11.45
C ASN A 123 13.64 16.27 12.13
N PRO A 124 14.86 15.93 12.52
CA PRO A 124 15.75 16.85 13.24
C PRO A 124 16.38 17.94 12.35
N GLY A 125 16.05 17.99 11.06
CA GLY A 125 16.70 18.89 10.12
C GLY A 125 18.17 18.52 9.86
N LYS A 126 18.93 19.43 9.27
CA LYS A 126 20.37 19.28 9.06
C LYS A 126 21.14 19.46 10.37
N THR A 127 22.37 18.96 10.45
CA THR A 127 23.20 19.10 11.66
C THR A 127 23.52 20.56 11.98
N PHE A 128 23.68 21.41 10.96
CA PHE A 128 23.98 22.83 11.08
C PHE A 128 22.74 23.73 11.00
N GLU A 129 21.58 23.16 10.66
CA GLU A 129 20.27 23.82 10.64
C GLU A 129 19.26 22.85 11.29
N PRO A 130 19.32 22.64 12.62
CA PRO A 130 18.44 21.73 13.30
C PRO A 130 17.00 22.28 13.34
N VAL A 131 16.03 21.39 13.23
CA VAL A 131 14.62 21.72 13.40
C VAL A 131 14.15 21.15 14.74
N ILE A 132 13.50 21.99 15.52
CA ILE A 132 12.96 21.66 16.84
C ILE A 132 11.48 21.32 16.68
N ASP A 133 11.03 20.26 17.38
CA ASP A 133 9.62 19.83 17.47
C ASP A 133 8.93 19.51 16.13
N ASN A 134 9.71 19.16 15.09
CA ASN A 134 9.14 18.66 13.84
C ASN A 134 8.61 17.23 14.06
N LYS A 135 7.30 17.07 14.06
CA LYS A 135 6.62 15.79 14.34
C LYS A 135 5.56 15.49 13.29
N MET A 136 5.58 14.28 12.79
CA MET A 136 4.60 13.80 11.82
C MET A 136 3.88 12.57 12.37
N ASN A 137 2.54 12.60 12.26
CA ASN A 137 1.68 11.47 12.59
C ASN A 137 0.75 11.22 11.39
N ILE A 138 1.00 10.13 10.70
CA ILE A 138 0.34 9.83 9.43
C ILE A 138 -0.35 8.48 9.56
N LEU A 139 -1.63 8.45 9.18
CA LEU A 139 -2.40 7.23 8.96
C LEU A 139 -2.72 7.13 7.47
N ARG A 140 -2.35 6.00 6.86
CA ARG A 140 -2.70 5.66 5.48
C ARG A 140 -3.41 4.32 5.44
N GLY A 141 -4.45 4.24 4.64
CA GLY A 141 -5.16 3.01 4.40
C GLY A 141 -5.52 2.82 2.94
N THR A 142 -5.59 1.57 2.53
CA THR A 142 -6.12 1.15 1.24
C THR A 142 -7.03 -0.06 1.44
N ALA A 143 -8.13 -0.10 0.70
CA ALA A 143 -8.97 -1.27 0.59
C ALA A 143 -9.29 -1.50 -0.88
N SER A 144 -9.24 -2.73 -1.34
CA SER A 144 -9.63 -3.09 -2.70
C SER A 144 -10.39 -4.41 -2.73
N MET A 145 -11.23 -4.56 -3.74
CA MET A 145 -11.93 -5.79 -4.05
C MET A 145 -11.93 -5.99 -5.56
N ALA A 146 -11.67 -7.21 -5.99
CA ALA A 146 -11.73 -7.58 -7.39
C ALA A 146 -12.55 -8.86 -7.59
N LEU A 147 -13.43 -8.85 -8.58
CA LEU A 147 -14.05 -10.03 -9.15
C LEU A 147 -13.41 -10.26 -10.52
N GLU A 148 -12.72 -11.36 -10.66
CA GLU A 148 -11.97 -11.74 -11.87
C GLU A 148 -12.67 -12.90 -12.57
N ASN A 149 -12.68 -12.84 -13.90
CA ASN A 149 -13.11 -13.96 -14.76
C ASN A 149 -11.99 -14.41 -15.68
N ASN A 150 -11.95 -15.69 -15.98
CA ASN A 150 -11.07 -16.29 -16.97
C ASN A 150 -11.78 -17.48 -17.64
N GLN A 151 -12.27 -17.28 -18.85
CA GLN A 151 -13.01 -18.27 -19.64
C GLN A 151 -12.26 -18.66 -20.91
N GLY A 152 -10.96 -18.77 -20.85
CA GLY A 152 -10.09 -19.16 -21.97
C GLY A 152 -9.91 -18.06 -23.01
N LYS A 153 -10.93 -17.76 -23.83
CA LYS A 153 -10.89 -16.68 -24.82
C LYS A 153 -11.29 -15.32 -24.27
N MET A 154 -11.88 -15.28 -23.10
CA MET A 154 -12.33 -14.08 -22.41
C MET A 154 -11.69 -14.02 -21.01
N SER A 155 -11.19 -12.86 -20.64
CA SER A 155 -10.67 -12.61 -19.28
C SER A 155 -10.83 -11.15 -18.92
N GLY A 156 -11.27 -10.89 -17.71
CA GLY A 156 -11.48 -9.52 -17.25
C GLY A 156 -11.59 -9.41 -15.74
N ALA A 157 -11.86 -8.19 -15.28
CA ALA A 157 -12.12 -7.95 -13.88
C ALA A 157 -12.98 -6.71 -13.65
N LEU A 158 -13.81 -6.79 -12.63
CA LEU A 158 -14.38 -5.64 -11.94
C LEU A 158 -13.56 -5.40 -10.68
N ARG A 159 -12.99 -4.18 -10.54
CA ARG A 159 -12.21 -3.77 -9.38
C ARG A 159 -12.82 -2.55 -8.74
N LEU A 160 -12.90 -2.57 -7.42
CA LEU A 160 -13.27 -1.45 -6.58
C LEU A 160 -12.10 -1.15 -5.66
N PHE A 161 -11.80 0.12 -5.42
CA PHE A 161 -10.77 0.51 -4.47
C PHE A 161 -11.12 1.79 -3.73
N TYR A 162 -10.62 1.89 -2.51
CA TYR A 162 -10.70 3.06 -1.66
C TYR A 162 -9.37 3.26 -0.96
N ASN A 163 -8.79 4.45 -1.12
CA ASN A 163 -7.59 4.87 -0.41
C ASN A 163 -7.94 6.08 0.45
N TRP A 164 -7.35 6.14 1.64
CA TRP A 164 -7.53 7.29 2.53
C TRP A 164 -6.27 7.63 3.29
N GLY A 165 -6.17 8.87 3.71
CA GLY A 165 -5.07 9.37 4.52
C GLY A 165 -5.53 10.39 5.53
N ASN A 166 -4.88 10.41 6.69
CA ASN A 166 -4.98 11.44 7.69
C ASN A 166 -3.57 11.86 8.10
N HIS A 167 -3.28 13.14 8.01
CA HIS A 167 -1.99 13.71 8.31
C HIS A 167 -2.14 14.74 9.44
N LYS A 168 -1.24 14.65 10.42
CA LYS A 168 -1.04 15.67 11.46
C LYS A 168 0.43 15.98 11.48
N ILE A 169 0.80 17.19 11.08
CA ILE A 169 2.18 17.60 10.90
C ILE A 169 2.41 18.86 11.72
N ASN A 170 3.42 18.81 12.60
CA ASN A 170 4.06 19.96 13.17
C ASN A 170 5.35 20.17 12.39
N ASP A 171 5.46 21.25 11.62
CA ASP A 171 6.65 21.53 10.84
C ASP A 171 7.86 21.94 11.68
N GLY A 172 7.63 22.18 12.97
CA GLY A 172 8.66 22.58 13.90
C GLY A 172 9.11 24.02 13.68
N TYR A 173 10.23 24.39 14.31
CA TYR A 173 10.81 25.73 14.24
C TYR A 173 12.33 25.65 14.35
N ASN A 174 13.04 26.67 13.89
CA ASN A 174 14.49 26.76 14.01
C ASN A 174 14.90 27.31 15.39
N PRO A 175 16.12 27.02 15.83
CA PRO A 175 16.65 27.61 17.08
C PRO A 175 16.59 29.15 17.05
N GLY A 176 15.95 29.74 18.09
CA GLY A 176 15.74 31.18 18.18
C GLY A 176 14.45 31.71 17.56
N GLU A 177 13.66 30.86 16.95
CA GLU A 177 12.31 31.17 16.46
C GLU A 177 11.26 30.78 17.51
N GLU A 178 10.10 31.38 17.46
CA GLU A 178 8.93 30.98 18.25
C GLU A 178 8.29 29.72 17.68
N PRO A 179 7.76 28.83 18.54
CA PRO A 179 7.00 27.64 18.08
C PRO A 179 5.80 28.03 17.24
N LEU A 180 5.49 27.23 16.21
CA LEU A 180 4.30 27.39 15.40
C LEU A 180 3.03 27.29 16.26
N THR A 181 2.10 28.21 16.06
CA THR A 181 0.82 28.25 16.78
C THR A 181 -0.24 27.31 16.21
N TYR A 182 0.03 26.67 15.10
CA TYR A 182 -0.90 25.75 14.43
C TYR A 182 -0.23 24.43 14.07
N LEU A 183 -1.05 23.38 13.94
CA LEU A 183 -0.69 22.09 13.40
C LEU A 183 -1.36 21.93 12.04
N PHE A 184 -0.58 21.58 11.01
CA PHE A 184 -1.16 21.20 9.73
C PHE A 184 -1.92 19.88 9.90
N ARG A 185 -3.18 19.87 9.44
CA ARG A 185 -4.02 18.68 9.42
C ARG A 185 -4.64 18.55 8.04
N SER A 186 -4.55 17.37 7.47
CA SER A 186 -5.25 17.08 6.22
C SER A 186 -5.80 15.68 6.22
N ASP A 187 -6.93 15.54 5.54
CA ASP A 187 -7.56 14.27 5.20
C ASP A 187 -7.66 14.18 3.69
N ASP A 188 -7.32 13.03 3.13
CA ASP A 188 -7.48 12.77 1.70
C ASP A 188 -8.14 11.42 1.45
N HIS A 189 -8.84 11.31 0.34
CA HIS A 189 -9.39 10.04 -0.12
C HIS A 189 -9.37 9.94 -1.64
N ASN A 190 -9.35 8.70 -2.13
CA ASN A 190 -9.49 8.35 -3.52
C ASN A 190 -10.28 7.05 -3.63
N VAL A 191 -11.40 7.08 -4.33
CA VAL A 191 -12.25 5.93 -4.61
C VAL A 191 -12.32 5.71 -6.11
N GLY A 192 -12.34 4.47 -6.53
CA GLY A 192 -12.49 4.17 -7.96
C GLY A 192 -13.08 2.81 -8.25
N VAL A 193 -13.54 2.71 -9.49
CA VAL A 193 -14.10 1.51 -10.12
C VAL A 193 -13.41 1.32 -11.44
N GLN A 194 -12.93 0.11 -11.68
CA GLN A 194 -12.35 -0.30 -12.95
C GLN A 194 -13.07 -1.54 -13.44
N LEU A 195 -13.54 -1.51 -14.67
CA LEU A 195 -14.13 -2.66 -15.36
C LEU A 195 -13.40 -2.83 -16.69
N TYR A 196 -12.86 -4.01 -16.93
CA TYR A 196 -12.30 -4.34 -18.23
C TYR A 196 -12.57 -5.78 -18.59
N GLU A 197 -12.64 -6.03 -19.91
CA GLU A 197 -12.78 -7.36 -20.49
C GLU A 197 -11.88 -7.47 -21.71
N SER A 198 -11.13 -8.55 -21.80
CA SER A 198 -10.22 -8.90 -22.89
C SER A 198 -10.74 -10.09 -23.65
N PHE A 199 -10.70 -10.01 -24.99
CA PHE A 199 -11.20 -11.01 -25.92
C PHE A 199 -10.10 -11.45 -26.87
N ARG A 200 -9.95 -12.77 -27.06
CA ARG A 200 -9.14 -13.36 -28.13
C ARG A 200 -10.05 -13.77 -29.28
N LEU A 201 -10.24 -12.88 -30.24
CA LEU A 201 -11.15 -13.12 -31.37
C LEU A 201 -10.55 -14.10 -32.38
N PHE A 202 -9.23 -14.01 -32.61
CA PHE A 202 -8.48 -14.92 -33.49
C PHE A 202 -7.03 -15.08 -33.01
N LYS A 203 -6.28 -16.02 -33.61
CA LYS A 203 -4.90 -16.32 -33.22
C LYS A 203 -4.00 -15.08 -33.38
N GLY A 204 -3.27 -14.74 -32.32
CA GLY A 204 -2.36 -13.59 -32.28
C GLY A 204 -3.02 -12.24 -31.97
N ASN A 205 -4.33 -12.22 -31.72
CA ASN A 205 -5.07 -11.00 -31.34
C ASN A 205 -5.51 -11.05 -29.88
N ASN A 206 -5.43 -9.90 -29.21
CA ASN A 206 -6.06 -9.66 -27.92
C ASN A 206 -6.67 -8.26 -27.94
N PHE A 207 -7.98 -8.17 -27.82
CA PHE A 207 -8.74 -6.92 -27.80
C PHE A 207 -9.27 -6.68 -26.39
N THR A 208 -8.97 -5.53 -25.80
CA THR A 208 -9.39 -5.17 -24.44
C THR A 208 -10.23 -3.91 -24.48
N VAL A 209 -11.37 -3.94 -23.81
CA VAL A 209 -12.25 -2.79 -23.57
C VAL A 209 -12.37 -2.60 -22.07
N GLY A 210 -12.39 -1.35 -21.62
CA GLY A 210 -12.54 -1.05 -20.21
C GLY A 210 -13.07 0.34 -19.93
N VAL A 211 -13.56 0.51 -18.72
CA VAL A 211 -14.01 1.79 -18.14
C VAL A 211 -13.34 1.96 -16.79
N ASP A 212 -12.83 3.15 -16.54
CA ASP A 212 -12.18 3.54 -15.30
C ASP A 212 -12.85 4.83 -14.78
N TYR A 213 -13.35 4.78 -13.55
CA TYR A 213 -13.89 5.93 -12.85
C TYR A 213 -13.13 6.15 -11.56
N LYS A 214 -12.71 7.39 -11.31
CA LYS A 214 -12.02 7.80 -10.09
C LYS A 214 -12.59 9.11 -9.56
N ASN A 215 -12.74 9.16 -8.26
CA ASN A 215 -13.06 10.37 -7.53
C ASN A 215 -12.07 10.53 -6.37
N TRP A 216 -11.54 11.74 -6.23
CA TRP A 216 -10.62 12.07 -5.15
C TRP A 216 -11.00 13.40 -4.52
N GLY A 217 -10.71 13.52 -3.24
CA GLY A 217 -10.94 14.74 -2.49
C GLY A 217 -10.10 14.80 -1.24
N GLY A 218 -10.11 15.93 -0.57
CA GLY A 218 -9.41 16.15 0.68
C GLY A 218 -9.71 17.52 1.27
N HIS A 219 -9.36 17.66 2.53
CA HIS A 219 -9.43 18.90 3.29
C HIS A 219 -8.09 19.11 3.99
N ALA A 220 -7.66 20.39 4.10
CA ALA A 220 -6.46 20.80 4.81
C ALA A 220 -6.75 22.03 5.69
#